data_ef2fab31b6e91c81eca1766b25ff5354
#
_entry.id   ef2fab31b6e91c81eca1766b25ff5354
#
_cell.length_a   1.000
_cell.length_b   1.000
_cell.length_c   1.000
_cell.angle_alpha   90.00
_cell.angle_beta   90.00
_cell.angle_gamma   90.00
#
_symmetry.space_group_name_H-M   'P 1'
#
loop_
_entity.id
_entity.type
_entity.pdbx_description
1 polymer ?
#
loop_
_entity_poly.entity_id
_entity_poly.type
_entity_poly.pdbx_seq_one_letter_code
_entity_poly.pdbx_strand_id
1 'polypeptide(L)'
;MSILGSVLGATLALPFSVVASTNINKSGWIVSICRFLLNIIRTLPTLVIAKFAALIFGLGTFAGTVAITVFTFGVVSKMMYEAIETIDMGAFQAMESAGGNKFQSFWTACFPQILPTYLSYCLYSLEMNIRAAAILGYVGAGGLGLLMNERIGWRDYEGLGMVLLALFTAILILLGFTPLGLIDLPLIKATILHVPVIVGAILL
;
A
#
# COMPACT_ATOMS: atom_id res chain seq x y z
N MET A 1 7.51 -3.45 10.89
CA MET A 1 6.11 -2.99 10.89
C MET A 1 5.65 -2.64 9.48
N SER A 2 6.16 -1.59 8.83
CA SER A 2 5.72 -1.18 7.47
C SER A 2 5.95 -2.23 6.39
N ILE A 3 7.14 -2.83 6.31
CA ILE A 3 7.43 -3.89 5.33
C ILE A 3 6.49 -5.08 5.50
N LEU A 4 6.36 -5.58 6.72
CA LEU A 4 5.54 -6.76 7.01
C LEU A 4 4.05 -6.48 6.74
N GLY A 5 3.56 -5.30 7.18
CA GLY A 5 2.19 -4.89 6.90
C GLY A 5 1.91 -4.69 5.41
N SER A 6 2.85 -4.11 4.66
CA SER A 6 2.71 -3.94 3.20
C SER A 6 2.69 -5.27 2.46
N VAL A 7 3.59 -6.20 2.81
CA VAL A 7 3.63 -7.51 2.17
C VAL A 7 2.37 -8.31 2.46
N LEU A 8 1.92 -8.36 3.72
CA LEU A 8 0.67 -9.05 4.09
C LEU A 8 -0.56 -8.41 3.42
N GLY A 9 -0.64 -7.08 3.43
CA GLY A 9 -1.75 -6.37 2.79
C GLY A 9 -1.79 -6.58 1.28
N ALA A 10 -0.65 -6.50 0.61
CA ALA A 10 -0.54 -6.69 -0.83
C ALA A 10 -0.85 -8.13 -1.26
N THR A 11 -0.34 -9.14 -0.53
CA THR A 11 -0.63 -10.55 -0.84
C THR A 11 -2.10 -10.90 -0.69
N LEU A 12 -2.77 -10.40 0.35
CA LEU A 12 -4.20 -10.56 0.54
C LEU A 12 -5.02 -9.78 -0.50
N ALA A 13 -4.50 -8.66 -0.99
CA ALA A 13 -5.17 -7.82 -1.99
C ALA A 13 -5.34 -8.53 -3.34
N LEU A 14 -4.39 -9.38 -3.75
CA LEU A 14 -4.40 -10.00 -5.06
C LEU A 14 -5.62 -10.92 -5.29
N PRO A 15 -5.89 -11.94 -4.46
CA PRO A 15 -7.08 -12.78 -4.64
C PRO A 15 -8.39 -11.99 -4.52
N PHE A 16 -8.42 -10.98 -3.63
CA PHE A 16 -9.62 -10.18 -3.44
C PHE A 16 -9.90 -9.26 -4.63
N SER A 17 -8.87 -8.72 -5.27
CA SER A 17 -8.99 -7.89 -6.48
C SER A 17 -9.53 -8.69 -7.68
N VAL A 18 -9.14 -9.96 -7.81
CA VAL A 18 -9.67 -10.86 -8.84
C VAL A 18 -11.18 -11.07 -8.66
N VAL A 19 -11.64 -11.29 -7.42
CA VAL A 19 -13.07 -11.44 -7.11
C VAL A 19 -13.84 -10.13 -7.33
N ALA A 20 -13.22 -8.97 -7.08
CA ALA A 20 -13.81 -7.65 -7.25
C ALA A 20 -13.82 -7.14 -8.71
N SER A 21 -13.14 -7.84 -9.64
CA SER A 21 -13.06 -7.49 -11.06
C SER A 21 -14.31 -7.97 -11.82
N THR A 22 -14.91 -7.07 -12.63
CA THR A 22 -16.07 -7.39 -13.49
C THR A 22 -15.72 -8.27 -14.68
N ASN A 23 -14.48 -8.21 -15.14
CA ASN A 23 -14.01 -8.98 -16.30
C ASN A 23 -13.99 -10.49 -16.00
N ILE A 24 -13.64 -10.87 -14.77
CA ILE A 24 -13.49 -12.27 -14.36
C ILE A 24 -14.75 -12.77 -13.66
N ASN A 25 -15.33 -11.96 -12.79
CA ASN A 25 -16.52 -12.32 -12.03
C ASN A 25 -17.77 -11.65 -12.61
N LYS A 26 -18.61 -12.45 -13.25
CA LYS A 26 -19.87 -11.98 -13.86
C LYS A 26 -21.00 -11.72 -12.86
N SER A 27 -20.81 -12.07 -11.58
CA SER A 27 -21.81 -11.85 -10.53
C SER A 27 -21.76 -10.39 -10.04
N GLY A 28 -22.62 -9.53 -10.57
CA GLY A 28 -22.67 -8.10 -10.23
C GLY A 28 -22.87 -7.83 -8.74
N TRP A 29 -23.60 -8.69 -8.02
CA TRP A 29 -23.83 -8.54 -6.58
C TRP A 29 -22.55 -8.73 -5.77
N ILE A 30 -21.77 -9.77 -6.04
CA ILE A 30 -20.52 -10.06 -5.33
C ILE A 30 -19.53 -8.94 -5.58
N VAL A 31 -19.37 -8.54 -6.82
CA VAL A 31 -18.48 -7.42 -7.22
C VAL A 31 -18.88 -6.13 -6.50
N SER A 32 -20.17 -5.79 -6.49
CA SER A 32 -20.66 -4.57 -5.84
C SER A 32 -20.41 -4.56 -4.33
N ILE A 33 -20.64 -5.68 -3.64
CA ILE A 33 -20.37 -5.80 -2.21
C ILE A 33 -18.87 -5.69 -1.92
N CYS A 34 -18.02 -6.39 -2.70
CA CYS A 34 -16.57 -6.34 -2.52
C CYS A 34 -16.06 -4.90 -2.72
N ARG A 35 -16.50 -4.21 -3.77
CA ARG A 35 -16.10 -2.82 -4.03
C ARG A 35 -16.60 -1.86 -2.96
N PHE A 36 -17.80 -2.05 -2.47
CA PHE A 36 -18.35 -1.25 -1.37
C PHE A 36 -17.50 -1.40 -0.10
N LEU A 37 -17.13 -2.63 0.29
CA LEU A 37 -16.26 -2.88 1.42
C LEU A 37 -14.87 -2.25 1.24
N LEU A 38 -14.26 -2.41 0.07
CA LEU A 38 -12.97 -1.79 -0.23
C LEU A 38 -13.03 -0.26 -0.17
N ASN A 39 -14.12 0.35 -0.64
CA ASN A 39 -14.29 1.79 -0.56
C ASN A 39 -14.38 2.27 0.89
N ILE A 40 -15.10 1.55 1.78
CA ILE A 40 -15.16 1.88 3.20
C ILE A 40 -13.75 1.81 3.81
N ILE A 41 -13.03 0.70 3.62
CA ILE A 41 -11.68 0.52 4.21
C ILE A 41 -10.75 1.65 3.76
N ARG A 42 -10.79 2.03 2.49
CA ARG A 42 -9.91 3.05 1.92
C ARG A 42 -10.25 4.48 2.38
N THR A 43 -11.50 4.76 2.72
CA THR A 43 -11.90 6.09 3.21
C THR A 43 -11.43 6.36 4.65
N LEU A 44 -11.11 5.30 5.39
CA LEU A 44 -10.63 5.45 6.75
C LEU A 44 -9.17 5.90 6.77
N PRO A 45 -8.81 7.01 7.45
CA PRO A 45 -7.42 7.38 7.65
C PRO A 45 -6.65 6.29 8.40
N THR A 46 -5.41 6.03 8.01
CA THR A 46 -4.55 5.01 8.64
C THR A 46 -4.44 5.18 10.16
N LEU A 47 -4.43 6.43 10.65
CA LEU A 47 -4.42 6.75 12.09
C LEU A 47 -5.68 6.25 12.82
N VAL A 48 -6.83 6.32 12.18
CA VAL A 48 -8.10 5.83 12.77
C VAL A 48 -8.05 4.32 12.88
N ILE A 49 -7.62 3.64 11.81
CA ILE A 49 -7.46 2.17 11.83
C ILE A 49 -6.45 1.75 12.91
N ALA A 50 -5.34 2.49 13.05
CA ALA A 50 -4.34 2.21 14.07
C ALA A 50 -4.86 2.38 15.50
N LYS A 51 -5.69 3.40 15.76
CA LYS A 51 -6.32 3.57 17.06
C LYS A 51 -7.30 2.43 17.38
N PHE A 52 -8.10 2.00 16.43
CA PHE A 52 -8.97 0.83 16.60
C PHE A 52 -8.16 -0.44 16.84
N ALA A 53 -7.10 -0.66 16.08
CA ALA A 53 -6.21 -1.80 16.29
C ALA A 53 -5.55 -1.75 17.69
N ALA A 54 -5.15 -0.57 18.15
CA ALA A 54 -4.57 -0.38 19.47
C ALA A 54 -5.57 -0.63 20.62
N LEU A 55 -6.86 -0.32 20.41
CA LEU A 55 -7.92 -0.65 21.39
C LEU A 55 -8.13 -2.15 21.54
N ILE A 56 -7.98 -2.92 20.46
CA ILE A 56 -8.23 -4.37 20.47
C ILE A 56 -6.98 -5.13 20.92
N PHE A 57 -5.81 -4.77 20.39
CA PHE A 57 -4.56 -5.52 20.56
C PHE A 57 -3.57 -4.87 21.53
N GLY A 58 -3.92 -3.72 22.09
CA GLY A 58 -3.01 -2.91 22.90
C GLY A 58 -2.10 -2.01 22.05
N LEU A 59 -1.44 -1.05 22.74
CA LEU A 59 -0.44 -0.18 22.12
C LEU A 59 0.81 -0.99 21.75
N GLY A 60 1.32 -0.82 20.55
CA GLY A 60 2.56 -1.47 20.12
C GLY A 60 2.69 -1.67 18.63
N THR A 61 3.82 -2.26 18.24
CA THR A 61 4.18 -2.53 16.84
C THR A 61 3.19 -3.46 16.12
N PHE A 62 2.51 -4.33 16.88
CA PHE A 62 1.51 -5.24 16.33
C PHE A 62 0.27 -4.49 15.81
N ALA A 63 -0.26 -3.57 16.62
CA ALA A 63 -1.39 -2.73 16.22
C ALA A 63 -1.06 -1.88 14.99
N GLY A 64 0.16 -1.33 14.93
CA GLY A 64 0.64 -0.61 13.74
C GLY A 64 0.76 -1.49 12.50
N THR A 65 1.22 -2.73 12.66
CA THR A 65 1.31 -3.69 11.54
C THR A 65 -0.08 -4.04 11.00
N VAL A 66 -1.04 -4.32 11.89
CA VAL A 66 -2.43 -4.60 11.50
C VAL A 66 -3.05 -3.41 10.76
N ALA A 67 -2.84 -2.19 11.27
CA ALA A 67 -3.37 -0.98 10.62
C ALA A 67 -2.81 -0.79 9.20
N ILE A 68 -1.50 -0.96 9.03
CA ILE A 68 -0.85 -0.89 7.72
C ILE A 68 -1.35 -2.00 6.80
N THR A 69 -1.51 -3.23 7.31
CA THR A 69 -2.03 -4.37 6.53
C THR A 69 -3.43 -4.07 5.98
N VAL A 70 -4.35 -3.61 6.82
CA VAL A 70 -5.72 -3.29 6.42
C VAL A 70 -5.76 -2.13 5.42
N PHE A 71 -4.99 -1.09 5.66
CA PHE A 71 -4.91 0.04 4.74
C PHE A 71 -4.34 -0.37 3.38
N THR A 72 -3.21 -1.08 3.37
CA THR A 72 -2.57 -1.58 2.14
C THR A 72 -3.50 -2.51 1.38
N PHE A 73 -4.17 -3.43 2.07
CA PHE A 73 -5.18 -4.29 1.47
C PHE A 73 -6.25 -3.49 0.73
N GLY A 74 -6.81 -2.45 1.35
CA GLY A 74 -7.84 -1.61 0.72
C GLY A 74 -7.33 -0.86 -0.51
N VAL A 75 -6.15 -0.25 -0.42
CA VAL A 75 -5.56 0.55 -1.50
C VAL A 75 -5.13 -0.34 -2.66
N VAL A 76 -4.33 -1.37 -2.40
CA VAL A 76 -3.80 -2.25 -3.45
C VAL A 76 -4.91 -3.03 -4.12
N SER A 77 -5.89 -3.56 -3.37
CA SER A 77 -7.04 -4.26 -3.97
C SER A 77 -7.80 -3.37 -4.96
N LYS A 78 -8.01 -2.09 -4.59
CA LYS A 78 -8.70 -1.16 -5.50
C LYS A 78 -7.91 -0.92 -6.76
N MET A 79 -6.63 -0.55 -6.64
CA MET A 79 -5.77 -0.28 -7.79
C MET A 79 -5.66 -1.52 -8.70
N MET A 80 -5.61 -2.71 -8.08
CA MET A 80 -5.50 -3.97 -8.81
C MET A 80 -6.76 -4.36 -9.56
N TYR A 81 -7.96 -4.27 -8.97
CA TYR A 81 -9.15 -4.62 -9.75
C TYR A 81 -9.37 -3.65 -10.92
N GLU A 82 -9.04 -2.38 -10.75
CA GLU A 82 -9.07 -1.40 -11.85
C GLU A 82 -8.04 -1.77 -12.95
N ALA A 83 -6.82 -2.19 -12.58
CA ALA A 83 -5.83 -2.66 -13.53
C ALA A 83 -6.28 -3.94 -14.25
N ILE A 84 -6.88 -4.91 -13.54
CA ILE A 84 -7.41 -6.14 -14.14
C ILE A 84 -8.52 -5.84 -15.15
N GLU A 85 -9.28 -4.78 -14.96
CA GLU A 85 -10.34 -4.38 -15.90
C GLU A 85 -9.80 -3.74 -17.20
N THR A 86 -8.55 -3.29 -17.20
CA THR A 86 -7.91 -2.65 -18.37
C THR A 86 -7.08 -3.61 -19.22
N ILE A 87 -6.82 -4.85 -18.76
CA ILE A 87 -6.04 -5.82 -19.53
C ILE A 87 -6.79 -6.39 -20.73
N ASP A 88 -6.03 -6.87 -21.71
CA ASP A 88 -6.61 -7.60 -22.84
C ASP A 88 -7.12 -8.99 -22.40
N MET A 89 -8.44 -9.16 -22.50
CA MET A 89 -9.11 -10.41 -22.16
C MET A 89 -9.11 -11.44 -23.31
N GLY A 90 -8.57 -11.11 -24.48
CA GLY A 90 -8.52 -12.02 -25.61
C GLY A 90 -7.74 -13.30 -25.31
N ALA A 91 -6.58 -13.16 -24.66
CA ALA A 91 -5.77 -14.32 -24.22
C ALA A 91 -6.51 -15.19 -23.18
N PHE A 92 -7.28 -14.58 -22.28
CA PHE A 92 -8.08 -15.29 -21.30
C PHE A 92 -9.20 -16.11 -21.96
N GLN A 93 -9.93 -15.50 -22.91
CA GLN A 93 -10.99 -16.15 -23.67
C GLN A 93 -10.47 -17.28 -24.54
N ALA A 94 -9.29 -17.11 -25.16
CA ALA A 94 -8.63 -18.15 -25.94
C ALA A 94 -8.32 -19.38 -25.09
N MET A 95 -7.81 -19.19 -23.87
CA MET A 95 -7.54 -20.28 -22.93
C MET A 95 -8.82 -20.99 -22.44
N GLU A 96 -9.90 -20.25 -22.17
CA GLU A 96 -11.20 -20.86 -21.85
C GLU A 96 -11.75 -21.67 -23.03
N SER A 97 -11.60 -21.17 -24.26
CA SER A 97 -12.04 -21.87 -25.48
C SER A 97 -11.22 -23.15 -25.76
N ALA A 98 -9.97 -23.18 -25.32
CA ALA A 98 -9.12 -24.38 -25.38
C ALA A 98 -9.44 -25.42 -24.27
N GLY A 99 -10.47 -25.14 -23.41
CA GLY A 99 -10.88 -26.04 -22.32
C GLY A 99 -10.21 -25.77 -20.99
N GLY A 100 -9.48 -24.66 -20.85
CA GLY A 100 -8.86 -24.25 -19.60
C GLY A 100 -9.90 -23.84 -18.54
N ASN A 101 -9.63 -24.18 -17.27
CA ASN A 101 -10.44 -23.73 -16.16
C ASN A 101 -10.17 -22.22 -15.90
N LYS A 102 -11.14 -21.46 -15.34
CA LYS A 102 -11.00 -20.02 -15.04
C LYS A 102 -9.73 -19.67 -14.25
N PHE A 103 -9.37 -20.51 -13.30
CA PHE A 103 -8.12 -20.33 -12.53
C PHE A 103 -6.87 -20.50 -13.39
N GLN A 104 -6.84 -21.52 -14.25
CA GLN A 104 -5.73 -21.76 -15.18
C GLN A 104 -5.62 -20.63 -16.21
N SER A 105 -6.75 -20.21 -16.79
CA SER A 105 -6.81 -19.11 -17.76
C SER A 105 -6.34 -17.79 -17.13
N PHE A 106 -6.74 -17.50 -15.88
CA PHE A 106 -6.26 -16.33 -15.16
C PHE A 106 -4.75 -16.38 -14.94
N TRP A 107 -4.23 -17.51 -14.41
CA TRP A 107 -2.83 -17.62 -14.03
C TRP A 107 -1.89 -17.58 -15.23
N THR A 108 -2.29 -18.13 -16.38
CA THR A 108 -1.46 -18.18 -17.58
C THR A 108 -1.60 -16.95 -18.47
N ALA A 109 -2.79 -16.39 -18.60
CA ALA A 109 -3.07 -15.29 -19.51
C ALA A 109 -3.12 -13.91 -18.84
N CYS A 110 -3.79 -13.78 -17.68
CA CYS A 110 -3.97 -12.50 -17.03
C CYS A 110 -2.81 -12.15 -16.09
N PHE A 111 -2.38 -13.11 -15.27
CA PHE A 111 -1.37 -12.87 -14.23
C PHE A 111 -0.05 -12.30 -14.78
N PRO A 112 0.53 -12.79 -15.90
CA PRO A 112 1.74 -12.20 -16.46
C PRO A 112 1.56 -10.76 -16.94
N GLN A 113 0.36 -10.39 -17.40
CA GLN A 113 0.07 -9.02 -17.83
C GLN A 113 -0.02 -8.06 -16.66
N ILE A 114 -0.61 -8.49 -15.53
CA ILE A 114 -0.80 -7.65 -14.35
C ILE A 114 0.40 -7.64 -13.41
N LEU A 115 1.31 -8.60 -13.51
CA LEU A 115 2.44 -8.75 -12.58
C LEU A 115 3.32 -7.51 -12.49
N PRO A 116 3.74 -6.85 -13.59
CA PRO A 116 4.53 -5.62 -13.50
C PRO A 116 3.78 -4.50 -12.77
N THR A 117 2.50 -4.32 -13.08
CA THR A 117 1.64 -3.33 -12.44
C THR A 117 1.41 -3.65 -10.96
N TYR A 118 1.23 -4.92 -10.61
CA TYR A 118 1.12 -5.37 -9.22
C TYR A 118 2.37 -5.04 -8.41
N LEU A 119 3.56 -5.35 -8.95
CA LEU A 119 4.82 -5.02 -8.29
C LEU A 119 4.99 -3.52 -8.08
N SER A 120 4.61 -2.71 -9.07
CA SER A 120 4.61 -1.24 -8.95
C SER A 120 3.70 -0.76 -7.83
N TYR A 121 2.48 -1.30 -7.71
CA TYR A 121 1.56 -0.95 -6.63
C TYR A 121 2.05 -1.42 -5.25
N CYS A 122 2.71 -2.57 -5.17
CA CYS A 122 3.35 -3.04 -3.94
C CYS A 122 4.45 -2.08 -3.47
N LEU A 123 5.33 -1.64 -4.37
CA LEU A 123 6.41 -0.69 -4.07
C LEU A 123 5.84 0.68 -3.68
N TYR A 124 4.85 1.18 -4.42
CA TYR A 124 4.16 2.42 -4.10
C TYR A 124 3.50 2.38 -2.72
N SER A 125 2.79 1.30 -2.41
CA SER A 125 2.16 1.14 -1.10
C SER A 125 3.18 1.04 0.02
N LEU A 126 4.31 0.38 -0.21
CA LEU A 126 5.42 0.30 0.76
C LEU A 126 6.00 1.69 1.06
N GLU A 127 6.22 2.51 0.04
CA GLU A 127 6.68 3.89 0.19
C GLU A 127 5.70 4.72 1.04
N MET A 128 4.39 4.66 0.72
CA MET A 128 3.37 5.33 1.51
C MET A 128 3.35 4.85 2.97
N ASN A 129 3.52 3.56 3.19
CA ASN A 129 3.48 2.95 4.52
C ASN A 129 4.70 3.29 5.37
N ILE A 130 5.87 3.53 4.78
CA ILE A 130 7.05 4.01 5.52
C ILE A 130 6.78 5.42 6.07
N ARG A 131 6.18 6.28 5.28
CA ARG A 131 5.77 7.63 5.74
C ARG A 131 4.67 7.56 6.80
N ALA A 132 3.67 6.72 6.59
CA ALA A 132 2.60 6.50 7.56
C ALA A 132 3.13 5.92 8.88
N ALA A 133 4.14 5.05 8.86
CA ALA A 133 4.75 4.46 10.05
C ALA A 133 5.41 5.51 10.96
N ALA A 134 5.96 6.59 10.41
CA ALA A 134 6.47 7.70 11.20
C ALA A 134 5.35 8.37 12.00
N ILE A 135 4.19 8.60 11.38
CA ILE A 135 3.03 9.22 12.03
C ILE A 135 2.39 8.24 13.04
N LEU A 136 2.33 6.96 12.73
CA LEU A 136 1.78 5.94 13.63
C LEU A 136 2.58 5.81 14.94
N GLY A 137 3.85 6.18 14.95
CA GLY A 137 4.66 6.25 16.16
C GLY A 137 4.12 7.20 17.21
N TYR A 138 3.47 8.30 16.82
CA TYR A 138 2.82 9.23 17.76
C TYR A 138 1.61 8.64 18.50
N VAL A 139 1.00 7.60 17.95
CA VAL A 139 -0.12 6.88 18.61
C VAL A 139 0.34 5.59 19.31
N GLY A 140 1.65 5.48 19.59
CA GLY A 140 2.18 4.36 20.34
C GLY A 140 2.40 3.08 19.54
N ALA A 141 2.38 3.15 18.21
CA ALA A 141 2.65 1.99 17.35
C ALA A 141 4.13 1.60 17.28
N GLY A 142 5.03 2.34 17.96
CA GLY A 142 6.47 2.06 17.96
C GLY A 142 7.20 2.49 16.68
N GLY A 143 8.44 2.03 16.51
CA GLY A 143 9.27 2.31 15.34
C GLY A 143 9.90 3.71 15.34
N LEU A 144 10.28 4.21 14.15
CA LEU A 144 10.95 5.52 14.00
C LEU A 144 10.12 6.68 14.53
N GLY A 145 8.79 6.61 14.42
CA GLY A 145 7.91 7.65 14.93
C GLY A 145 7.91 7.77 16.46
N LEU A 146 8.11 6.68 17.18
CA LEU A 146 8.29 6.71 18.64
C LEU A 146 9.59 7.43 19.00
N LEU A 147 10.69 7.09 18.31
CA LEU A 147 11.98 7.77 18.48
C LEU A 147 11.88 9.27 18.19
N MET A 148 11.16 9.65 17.14
CA MET A 148 10.91 11.06 16.83
C MET A 148 10.17 11.76 17.97
N ASN A 149 9.11 11.13 18.49
CA ASN A 149 8.33 11.69 19.59
C ASN A 149 9.14 11.84 20.88
N GLU A 150 9.98 10.85 21.19
CA GLU A 150 10.92 10.93 22.34
C GLU A 150 11.91 12.09 22.17
N ARG A 151 12.55 12.23 21.00
CA ARG A 151 13.52 13.30 20.73
C ARG A 151 12.87 14.69 20.81
N ILE A 152 11.63 14.82 20.32
CA ILE A 152 10.85 16.07 20.47
C ILE A 152 10.58 16.35 21.97
N GLY A 153 10.18 15.34 22.73
CA GLY A 153 9.91 15.47 24.17
C GLY A 153 11.14 15.90 24.97
N TRP A 154 12.31 15.42 24.61
CA TRP A 154 13.59 15.80 25.23
C TRP A 154 14.20 17.07 24.64
N ARG A 155 13.58 17.72 23.64
CA ARG A 155 14.11 18.87 22.88
C ARG A 155 15.49 18.61 22.27
N ASP A 156 15.76 17.35 21.95
CA ASP A 156 16.98 16.93 21.26
C ASP A 156 16.80 17.05 19.74
N TYR A 157 16.99 18.27 19.24
CA TYR A 157 16.82 18.56 17.82
C TYR A 157 17.90 17.96 16.94
N GLU A 158 19.11 17.72 17.46
CA GLU A 158 20.17 17.04 16.72
C GLU A 158 19.83 15.57 16.49
N GLY A 159 19.40 14.87 17.54
CA GLY A 159 18.92 13.49 17.43
C GLY A 159 17.68 13.37 16.55
N LEU A 160 16.76 14.34 16.61
CA LEU A 160 15.59 14.40 15.72
C LEU A 160 16.02 14.53 14.26
N GLY A 161 16.99 15.43 13.97
CA GLY A 161 17.54 15.60 12.62
C GLY A 161 18.14 14.32 12.05
N MET A 162 18.86 13.53 12.86
CA MET A 162 19.39 12.22 12.45
C MET A 162 18.29 11.21 12.10
N VAL A 163 17.21 11.13 12.88
CA VAL A 163 16.09 10.23 12.61
C VAL A 163 15.35 10.63 11.35
N LEU A 164 15.15 11.93 11.12
CA LEU A 164 14.55 12.45 9.88
C LEU A 164 15.42 12.15 8.66
N LEU A 165 16.74 12.31 8.78
CA LEU A 165 17.69 12.01 7.71
C LEU A 165 17.72 10.53 7.37
N ALA A 166 17.65 9.65 8.38
CA ALA A 166 17.54 8.21 8.19
C ALA A 166 16.22 7.83 7.47
N LEU A 167 15.12 8.45 7.82
CA LEU A 167 13.82 8.24 7.16
C LEU A 167 13.86 8.72 5.70
N PHE A 168 14.44 9.88 5.46
CA PHE A 168 14.60 10.45 4.12
C PHE A 168 15.49 9.57 3.23
N THR A 169 16.63 9.11 3.74
CA THR A 169 17.51 8.20 3.00
C THR A 169 16.86 6.86 2.70
N ALA A 170 16.08 6.30 3.63
CA ALA A 170 15.33 5.08 3.39
C ALA A 170 14.31 5.23 2.26
N ILE A 171 13.60 6.36 2.19
CA ILE A 171 12.65 6.67 1.12
C ILE A 171 13.40 6.85 -0.22
N LEU A 172 14.53 7.56 -0.23
CA LEU A 172 15.33 7.75 -1.45
C LEU A 172 15.87 6.42 -2.01
N ILE A 173 16.33 5.53 -1.14
CA ILE A 173 16.78 4.19 -1.55
C ILE A 173 15.62 3.41 -2.18
N LEU A 174 14.44 3.43 -1.57
CA LEU A 174 13.24 2.80 -2.12
C LEU A 174 12.86 3.36 -3.49
N LEU A 175 12.87 4.68 -3.65
CA LEU A 175 12.63 5.35 -4.93
C LEU A 175 13.66 4.97 -6.00
N GLY A 176 14.92 4.76 -5.60
CA GLY A 176 15.98 4.31 -6.52
C GLY A 176 15.83 2.85 -6.97
N PHE A 177 15.13 2.01 -6.18
CA PHE A 177 14.82 0.63 -6.54
C PHE A 177 13.55 0.49 -7.40
N THR A 178 12.71 1.53 -7.49
CA THR A 178 11.59 1.51 -8.44
C THR A 178 12.17 1.64 -9.86
N PRO A 179 12.07 0.59 -10.71
CA PRO A 179 12.63 0.66 -12.05
C PRO A 179 11.98 1.83 -12.81
N LEU A 180 12.81 2.72 -13.31
CA LEU A 180 12.47 3.96 -14.03
C LEU A 180 11.49 3.81 -15.22
N GLY A 181 11.03 2.60 -15.53
CA GLY A 181 10.08 2.29 -16.58
C GLY A 181 8.70 1.78 -16.11
N LEU A 182 8.51 1.49 -14.82
CA LEU A 182 7.28 0.90 -14.28
C LEU A 182 6.33 1.91 -13.61
N ILE A 183 6.82 3.12 -13.30
CA ILE A 183 6.00 4.16 -12.68
C ILE A 183 6.08 5.40 -13.58
N ASP A 184 4.93 5.87 -14.04
CA ASP A 184 4.83 7.10 -14.83
C ASP A 184 5.53 8.27 -14.13
N LEU A 185 6.40 8.95 -14.87
CA LEU A 185 7.15 10.13 -14.44
C LEU A 185 6.38 11.16 -13.58
N PRO A 186 5.06 11.40 -13.78
CA PRO A 186 4.29 12.36 -12.98
C PRO A 186 4.16 11.97 -11.51
N LEU A 187 4.11 10.68 -11.16
CA LEU A 187 4.03 10.22 -9.76
C LEU A 187 5.33 10.46 -9.00
N ILE A 188 6.47 10.22 -9.66
CA ILE A 188 7.80 10.50 -9.09
C ILE A 188 7.98 12.01 -8.88
N LYS A 189 7.58 12.85 -9.85
CA LYS A 189 7.59 14.31 -9.70
C LYS A 189 6.74 14.82 -8.56
N ALA A 190 5.53 14.26 -8.38
CA ALA A 190 4.65 14.64 -7.28
C ALA A 190 5.27 14.27 -5.91
N THR A 191 5.90 13.11 -5.79
CA THR A 191 6.53 12.66 -4.54
C THR A 191 7.75 13.52 -4.21
N ILE A 192 8.61 13.83 -5.19
CA ILE A 192 9.79 14.69 -5.00
C ILE A 192 9.37 16.13 -4.65
N LEU A 193 8.26 16.62 -5.21
CA LEU A 193 7.77 17.98 -4.96
C LEU A 193 7.18 18.15 -3.55
N HIS A 194 6.63 17.09 -2.96
CA HIS A 194 6.04 17.16 -1.61
C HIS A 194 7.04 16.97 -0.47
N VAL A 195 8.21 16.36 -0.73
CA VAL A 195 9.26 16.16 0.29
C VAL A 195 9.78 17.46 0.87
N PRO A 196 10.15 18.50 0.08
CA PRO A 196 10.65 19.76 0.64
C PRO A 196 9.57 20.56 1.38
N VAL A 197 8.30 20.40 1.03
CA VAL A 197 7.18 21.06 1.75
C VAL A 197 7.01 20.48 3.14
N ILE A 198 7.17 19.17 3.31
CA ILE A 198 7.08 18.51 4.62
C ILE A 198 8.29 18.88 5.48
N VAL A 199 9.48 18.90 4.90
CA VAL A 199 10.72 19.33 5.59
C VAL A 199 10.66 20.82 5.97
N GLY A 200 10.13 21.66 5.10
CA GLY A 200 9.96 23.09 5.37
C GLY A 200 8.93 23.39 6.45
N ALA A 201 7.84 22.60 6.53
CA ALA A 201 6.82 22.73 7.56
C ALA A 201 7.26 22.25 8.96
N ILE A 202 8.32 21.46 9.04
CA ILE A 202 8.89 20.96 10.31
C ILE A 202 10.01 21.91 10.81
N LEU A 203 10.60 22.70 9.92
CA LEU A 203 11.68 23.67 10.25
C LEU A 203 11.17 25.07 10.60
N LEU A 204 9.88 25.36 10.44
CA LEU A 204 9.15 26.54 10.91
C LEU A 204 8.39 26.26 12.20
#